data_3406223ba34fbdfac224abe359b9f1f7
#
_entry.id   3406223ba34fbdfac224abe359b9f1f7
#
_cell.length_a   1.000
_cell.length_b   1.000
_cell.length_c   1.000
_cell.angle_alpha   90.00
_cell.angle_beta   90.00
_cell.angle_gamma   90.00
#
_symmetry.space_group_name_H-M   'P 1'
#
loop_
_entity.id
_entity.type
_entity.pdbx_description
1 polymer ?
#
loop_
_entity_poly.entity_id
_entity_poly.type
_entity_poly.pdbx_seq_one_letter_code
_entity_poly.pdbx_strand_id
1 'polypeptide(L)'
;SNLISERDLTAWKGAAERMLTNEIVLKVFSDYLARDDDFEVVLTSKGYTVMGFDCYRQDWNTVYFCPTPEDLLDSLLDAYENFRMMEITGGDRDLTEKEEAKLAKERDALTALCEKEAAKCSS
;
A
#
# COMPACT_ATOMS: atom_id res chain seq x y z
N SER A 1 -3.74 28.68 25.92
CA SER A 1 -3.20 28.87 24.62
C SER A 1 -4.16 28.34 23.58
N ASN A 2 -4.26 29.05 22.51
CA ASN A 2 -5.11 28.62 21.38
C ASN A 2 -4.43 27.64 20.47
N LEU A 3 -3.25 27.20 20.85
CA LEU A 3 -2.55 26.27 20.07
C LEU A 3 -3.20 24.87 20.17
N ILE A 4 -3.34 24.22 19.06
CA ILE A 4 -3.80 22.85 19.03
C ILE A 4 -2.74 22.05 19.77
N SER A 5 -3.15 21.35 20.84
CA SER A 5 -2.23 20.52 21.60
C SER A 5 -1.79 19.32 20.76
N GLU A 6 -0.68 18.70 21.15
CA GLU A 6 -0.25 17.45 20.49
C GLU A 6 -1.33 16.39 20.56
N ARG A 7 -2.06 16.37 21.68
CA ARG A 7 -3.18 15.44 21.87
C ARG A 7 -4.28 15.69 20.85
N ASP A 8 -4.62 16.95 20.58
CA ASP A 8 -5.65 17.31 19.61
C ASP A 8 -5.21 17.01 18.19
N LEU A 9 -3.94 17.28 17.86
CA LEU A 9 -3.37 16.93 16.57
C LEU A 9 -3.37 15.41 16.35
N THR A 10 -3.01 14.65 17.37
CA THR A 10 -3.01 13.18 17.29
C THR A 10 -4.42 12.66 17.11
N ALA A 11 -5.40 13.22 17.82
CA ALA A 11 -6.80 12.82 17.69
C ALA A 11 -7.35 13.12 16.30
N TRP A 12 -7.03 14.30 15.76
CA TRP A 12 -7.44 14.69 14.41
C TRP A 12 -6.81 13.79 13.35
N LYS A 13 -5.53 13.52 13.50
CA LYS A 13 -4.79 12.63 12.60
C LYS A 13 -5.36 11.21 12.63
N GLY A 14 -5.66 10.72 13.84
CA GLY A 14 -6.28 9.41 13.99
C GLY A 14 -7.67 9.35 13.38
N ALA A 15 -8.44 10.44 13.46
CA ALA A 15 -9.76 10.52 12.82
C ALA A 15 -9.65 10.47 11.30
N ALA A 16 -8.68 11.19 10.72
CA ALA A 16 -8.43 11.16 9.28
C ALA A 16 -8.00 9.76 8.82
N GLU A 17 -7.14 9.10 9.59
CA GLU A 17 -6.70 7.75 9.31
C GLU A 17 -7.86 6.75 9.35
N ARG A 18 -8.81 6.93 10.31
CA ARG A 18 -9.98 6.07 10.42
C ARG A 18 -10.94 6.17 9.23
N MET A 19 -10.78 7.20 8.38
CA MET A 19 -11.58 7.36 7.16
C MET A 19 -11.03 6.54 6.00
N LEU A 20 -9.79 6.11 6.08
CA LEU A 20 -9.24 5.19 5.12
C LEU A 20 -9.93 3.83 5.27
N THR A 21 -10.35 3.27 4.18
CA THR A 21 -11.00 1.95 4.16
C THR A 21 -10.21 0.99 3.30
N ASN A 22 -10.40 -0.30 3.51
CA ASN A 22 -9.77 -1.33 2.68
C ASN A 22 -10.20 -1.15 1.22
N GLU A 23 -11.46 -0.81 0.98
CA GLU A 23 -12.02 -0.63 -0.35
C GLU A 23 -11.33 0.52 -1.10
N ILE A 24 -11.03 1.61 -0.40
CA ILE A 24 -10.28 2.75 -0.98
C ILE A 24 -8.88 2.30 -1.39
N VAL A 25 -8.18 1.59 -0.51
CA VAL A 25 -6.84 1.09 -0.78
C VAL A 25 -6.86 0.16 -2.01
N LEU A 26 -7.78 -0.79 -2.04
CA LEU A 26 -7.91 -1.73 -3.16
C LEU A 26 -8.23 -1.02 -4.47
N LYS A 27 -9.07 0.00 -4.43
CA LYS A 27 -9.42 0.80 -5.60
C LYS A 27 -8.20 1.53 -6.16
N VAL A 28 -7.43 2.17 -5.29
CA VAL A 28 -6.23 2.92 -5.69
C VAL A 28 -5.18 2.00 -6.31
N PHE A 29 -5.04 0.78 -5.80
CA PHE A 29 -4.06 -0.19 -6.31
C PHE A 29 -4.61 -1.15 -7.35
N SER A 30 -5.83 -0.93 -7.84
CA SER A 30 -6.49 -1.88 -8.75
C SER A 30 -5.69 -2.17 -10.02
N ASP A 31 -5.09 -1.14 -10.64
CA ASP A 31 -4.29 -1.33 -11.85
C ASP A 31 -3.06 -2.19 -11.59
N TYR A 32 -2.37 -1.91 -10.49
CA TYR A 32 -1.23 -2.73 -10.08
C TYR A 32 -1.64 -4.18 -9.83
N LEU A 33 -2.69 -4.38 -9.05
CA LEU A 33 -3.16 -5.73 -8.70
C LEU A 33 -3.57 -6.54 -9.92
N ALA A 34 -4.09 -5.87 -10.95
CA ALA A 34 -4.45 -6.54 -12.21
C ALA A 34 -3.22 -7.00 -13.01
N ARG A 35 -2.05 -6.42 -12.74
CA ARG A 35 -0.82 -6.72 -13.48
C ARG A 35 0.10 -7.72 -12.79
N ASP A 36 0.03 -7.83 -11.46
CA ASP A 36 0.95 -8.66 -10.68
C ASP A 36 0.30 -10.00 -10.33
N ASP A 37 0.59 -11.02 -11.12
CA ASP A 37 0.04 -12.36 -10.94
C ASP A 37 0.63 -13.11 -9.74
N ASP A 38 1.74 -12.63 -9.21
CA ASP A 38 2.45 -13.26 -8.09
C ASP A 38 2.09 -12.63 -6.74
N PHE A 39 1.09 -11.77 -6.72
CA PHE A 39 0.63 -11.10 -5.50
C PHE A 39 -0.88 -11.11 -5.47
N GLU A 40 -1.45 -11.55 -4.34
CA GLU A 40 -2.89 -11.64 -4.16
C GLU A 40 -3.32 -10.98 -2.86
N VAL A 41 -4.48 -10.38 -2.89
CA VAL A 41 -5.17 -9.88 -1.70
C VAL A 41 -6.41 -10.75 -1.51
N VAL A 42 -6.50 -11.38 -0.37
CA VAL A 42 -7.58 -12.35 -0.08
C VAL A 42 -8.39 -11.85 1.11
N LEU A 43 -9.70 -11.83 0.95
CA LEU A 43 -10.60 -11.52 2.06
C LEU A 43 -10.95 -12.81 2.79
N THR A 44 -10.59 -12.85 4.06
CA THR A 44 -10.91 -13.97 4.95
C THR A 44 -11.98 -13.53 5.95
N SER A 45 -12.44 -14.47 6.77
CA SER A 45 -13.38 -14.15 7.86
C SER A 45 -12.81 -13.17 8.89
N LYS A 46 -11.49 -13.01 8.91
CA LYS A 46 -10.79 -12.11 9.84
C LYS A 46 -10.44 -10.76 9.25
N GLY A 47 -10.51 -10.64 7.92
CA GLY A 47 -10.12 -9.43 7.20
C GLY A 47 -9.20 -9.76 6.03
N TYR A 48 -8.56 -8.74 5.48
CA TYR A 48 -7.70 -8.91 4.31
C TYR A 48 -6.34 -9.48 4.68
N THR A 49 -5.84 -10.36 3.83
CA THR A 49 -4.53 -10.99 3.92
C THR A 49 -3.86 -10.84 2.56
N VAL A 50 -2.58 -10.49 2.54
CA VAL A 50 -1.79 -10.43 1.32
C VAL A 50 -0.91 -11.65 1.21
N MET A 51 -0.69 -12.14 -0.02
CA MET A 51 0.12 -13.33 -0.28
C MET A 51 1.01 -13.10 -1.48
N GLY A 52 2.26 -13.56 -1.39
CA GLY A 52 3.21 -13.54 -2.50
C GLY A 52 3.50 -14.96 -2.95
N PHE A 53 3.53 -15.16 -4.27
CA PHE A 53 3.84 -16.47 -4.86
C PHE A 53 5.32 -16.58 -5.15
N ASP A 54 5.93 -17.66 -4.70
CA ASP A 54 7.33 -17.99 -4.96
C ASP A 54 7.38 -18.96 -6.14
N CYS A 55 7.84 -18.49 -7.30
CA CYS A 55 7.88 -19.29 -8.53
C CYS A 55 8.92 -20.42 -8.47
N TYR A 56 9.94 -20.31 -7.65
CA TYR A 56 10.92 -21.36 -7.48
C TYR A 56 10.39 -22.51 -6.66
N ARG A 57 9.66 -22.20 -5.60
CA ARG A 57 9.05 -23.20 -4.70
C ARG A 57 7.67 -23.64 -5.18
N GLN A 58 7.09 -22.90 -6.12
CA GLN A 58 5.73 -23.13 -6.64
C GLN A 58 4.69 -23.14 -5.50
N ASP A 59 4.80 -22.14 -4.62
CA ASP A 59 3.92 -22.02 -3.45
C ASP A 59 3.76 -20.57 -3.04
N TRP A 60 2.68 -20.30 -2.32
CA TRP A 60 2.47 -19.02 -1.65
C TRP A 60 3.26 -19.01 -0.36
N ASN A 61 4.21 -18.09 -0.22
CA ASN A 61 5.07 -18.07 0.94
C ASN A 61 5.03 -16.78 1.76
N THR A 62 4.79 -15.65 1.15
CA THR A 62 4.71 -14.39 1.86
C THR A 62 3.26 -14.12 2.21
N VAL A 63 2.85 -14.49 3.43
CA VAL A 63 1.47 -14.37 3.87
C VAL A 63 1.41 -13.46 5.09
N TYR A 64 0.73 -12.31 4.94
CA TYR A 64 0.59 -11.34 6.02
C TYR A 64 -0.86 -10.92 6.18
N PHE A 65 -1.36 -11.01 7.40
CA PHE A 65 -2.66 -10.50 7.76
C PHE A 65 -2.56 -8.98 7.93
N CYS A 66 -3.53 -8.25 7.36
CA CYS A 66 -3.61 -6.79 7.43
C CYS A 66 -4.84 -6.39 8.25
N PRO A 67 -4.70 -6.20 9.58
CA PRO A 67 -5.84 -5.91 10.44
C PRO A 67 -6.46 -4.54 10.20
N THR A 68 -5.72 -3.60 9.61
CA THR A 68 -6.21 -2.25 9.36
C THR A 68 -5.98 -1.85 7.91
N PRO A 69 -6.74 -0.86 7.39
CA PRO A 69 -6.47 -0.33 6.04
C PRO A 69 -5.07 0.23 5.87
N GLU A 70 -4.50 0.78 6.94
CA GLU A 70 -3.13 1.32 6.93
C GLU A 70 -2.12 0.19 6.73
N ASP A 71 -2.32 -0.96 7.37
CA ASP A 71 -1.48 -2.14 7.18
C ASP A 71 -1.58 -2.66 5.74
N LEU A 72 -2.80 -2.67 5.19
CA LEU A 72 -3.02 -3.08 3.80
C LEU A 72 -2.30 -2.12 2.85
N LEU A 73 -2.39 -0.82 3.10
CA LEU A 73 -1.70 0.20 2.30
C LEU A 73 -0.19 -0.03 2.31
N ASP A 74 0.39 -0.21 3.50
CA ASP A 74 1.83 -0.44 3.63
C ASP A 74 2.27 -1.69 2.87
N SER A 75 1.52 -2.77 2.99
CA SER A 75 1.81 -4.03 2.29
C SER A 75 1.74 -3.86 0.77
N LEU A 76 0.74 -3.13 0.28
CA LEU A 76 0.58 -2.89 -1.16
C LEU A 76 1.65 -1.95 -1.70
N LEU A 77 2.08 -0.95 -0.92
CA LEU A 77 3.18 -0.07 -1.32
C LEU A 77 4.47 -0.87 -1.50
N ASP A 78 4.77 -1.76 -0.58
CA ASP A 78 5.98 -2.59 -0.65
C ASP A 78 5.91 -3.56 -1.83
N ALA A 79 4.77 -4.19 -2.05
CA ALA A 79 4.56 -5.11 -3.17
C ALA A 79 4.69 -4.37 -4.51
N TYR A 80 4.08 -3.19 -4.60
CA TYR A 80 4.17 -2.33 -5.78
C TYR A 80 5.63 -1.97 -6.11
N GLU A 81 6.38 -1.55 -5.09
CA GLU A 81 7.78 -1.17 -5.27
C GLU A 81 8.61 -2.35 -5.78
N ASN A 82 8.42 -3.53 -5.19
CA ASN A 82 9.12 -4.74 -5.64
C ASN A 82 8.77 -5.10 -7.08
N PHE A 83 7.50 -5.02 -7.44
CA PHE A 83 7.04 -5.29 -8.81
C PHE A 83 7.68 -4.32 -9.80
N ARG A 84 7.67 -3.01 -9.48
CA ARG A 84 8.26 -1.99 -10.34
C ARG A 84 9.77 -2.16 -10.47
N MET A 85 10.44 -2.48 -9.36
CA MET A 85 11.87 -2.76 -9.37
C MET A 85 12.20 -3.88 -10.35
N MET A 86 11.43 -4.96 -10.34
CA MET A 86 11.63 -6.06 -11.27
C MET A 86 11.31 -5.67 -12.71
N GLU A 87 10.30 -4.84 -12.94
CA GLU A 87 10.00 -4.32 -14.28
C GLU A 87 11.15 -3.49 -14.82
N ILE A 88 11.73 -2.64 -13.99
CA ILE A 88 12.79 -1.71 -14.40
C ILE A 88 14.13 -2.44 -14.61
N THR A 89 14.48 -3.33 -13.70
CA THR A 89 15.81 -3.95 -13.68
C THR A 89 15.85 -5.34 -14.30
N GLY A 90 14.71 -5.99 -14.45
CA GLY A 90 14.64 -7.39 -14.87
C GLY A 90 15.26 -8.36 -13.86
N GLY A 91 15.60 -7.88 -12.67
CA GLY A 91 16.26 -8.68 -11.65
C GLY A 91 17.76 -8.83 -11.87
N ASP A 92 18.31 -8.17 -12.91
CA ASP A 92 19.72 -8.33 -13.34
C ASP A 92 20.67 -7.29 -12.78
N ARG A 93 20.13 -6.21 -12.21
CA ARG A 93 20.91 -5.11 -11.68
C ARG A 93 20.14 -4.39 -10.59
N ASP A 94 20.85 -3.54 -9.86
CA ASP A 94 20.22 -2.66 -8.87
C ASP A 94 19.60 -1.42 -9.55
N LEU A 95 18.67 -0.79 -8.86
CA LEU A 95 18.12 0.49 -9.29
C LEU A 95 19.19 1.57 -9.23
N THR A 96 19.16 2.49 -10.19
CA THR A 96 19.97 3.71 -10.10
C THR A 96 19.33 4.68 -9.10
N GLU A 97 20.09 5.68 -8.65
CA GLU A 97 19.55 6.71 -7.75
C GLU A 97 18.34 7.42 -8.36
N LYS A 98 18.40 7.69 -9.66
CA LYS A 98 17.32 8.34 -10.38
C LYS A 98 16.06 7.47 -10.41
N GLU A 99 16.25 6.17 -10.61
CA GLU A 99 15.14 5.20 -10.61
C GLU A 99 14.53 5.06 -9.22
N GLU A 100 15.36 5.02 -8.18
CA GLU A 100 14.89 4.99 -6.79
C GLU A 100 14.07 6.23 -6.45
N ALA A 101 14.52 7.41 -6.89
CA ALA A 101 13.80 8.67 -6.68
C ALA A 101 12.45 8.65 -7.39
N LYS A 102 12.39 8.09 -8.59
CA LYS A 102 11.15 7.95 -9.35
C LYS A 102 10.16 7.04 -8.61
N LEU A 103 10.64 5.91 -8.12
CA LEU A 103 9.79 4.97 -7.37
C LEU A 103 9.28 5.60 -6.07
N ALA A 104 10.11 6.37 -5.38
CA ALA A 104 9.68 7.09 -4.17
C ALA A 104 8.53 8.04 -4.49
N LYS A 105 8.59 8.74 -5.62
CA LYS A 105 7.50 9.62 -6.05
C LYS A 105 6.24 8.84 -6.40
N GLU A 106 6.37 7.67 -7.02
CA GLU A 106 5.23 6.82 -7.32
C GLU A 106 4.55 6.34 -6.03
N ARG A 107 5.33 5.93 -5.02
CA ARG A 107 4.80 5.54 -3.71
C ARG A 107 4.05 6.71 -3.05
N ASP A 108 4.66 7.90 -3.05
CA ASP A 108 4.05 9.09 -2.47
C ASP A 108 2.74 9.45 -3.18
N ALA A 109 2.70 9.30 -4.50
CA ALA A 109 1.50 9.58 -5.28
C ALA A 109 0.37 8.61 -4.93
N LEU A 110 0.67 7.33 -4.75
CA LEU A 110 -0.33 6.32 -4.35
C LEU A 110 -0.87 6.61 -2.95
N THR A 111 0.01 6.95 -2.02
CA THR A 111 -0.38 7.34 -0.66
C THR A 111 -1.29 8.56 -0.69
N ALA A 112 -0.91 9.58 -1.48
CA ALA A 112 -1.70 10.80 -1.62
C ALA A 112 -3.08 10.52 -2.21
N LEU A 113 -3.18 9.60 -3.17
CA LEU A 113 -4.48 9.20 -3.72
C LEU A 113 -5.37 8.55 -2.68
N CYS A 114 -4.81 7.70 -1.83
CA CYS A 114 -5.56 7.08 -0.73
C CYS A 114 -6.08 8.15 0.24
N GLU A 115 -5.23 9.10 0.60
CA GLU A 115 -5.61 10.20 1.49
C GLU A 115 -6.71 11.07 0.88
N LYS A 116 -6.59 11.37 -0.41
CA LYS A 116 -7.57 12.16 -1.15
C LYS A 116 -8.93 11.48 -1.19
N GLU A 117 -8.94 10.18 -1.49
CA GLU A 117 -10.19 9.41 -1.52
C GLU A 117 -10.81 9.28 -0.14
N ALA A 118 -9.98 9.09 0.90
CA ALA A 118 -10.45 9.05 2.29
C ALA A 118 -11.08 10.39 2.69
N ALA A 119 -10.49 11.50 2.29
CA ALA A 119 -11.01 12.83 2.59
C ALA A 119 -12.37 13.07 1.92
N LYS A 120 -12.59 12.54 0.71
CA LYS A 120 -13.89 12.65 0.03
C LYS A 120 -15.00 11.94 0.79
N CYS A 121 -14.67 10.83 1.44
CA CYS A 121 -15.66 10.05 2.19
C CYS A 121 -16.08 10.73 3.50
N SER A 122 -15.37 11.77 3.92
CA SER A 122 -15.65 12.49 5.18
C SER A 122 -16.56 13.70 5.00
N SER A 123 -16.86 14.09 3.79
CA SER A 123 -17.67 15.28 3.52
C SER A 123 -19.16 15.00 3.40
#